data_abe8a2b3afb139485f3e4b4b1507b10d
#
_entry.id   abe8a2b3afb139485f3e4b4b1507b10d
#
_cell.length_a   1.000
_cell.length_b   1.000
_cell.length_c   1.000
_cell.angle_alpha   90.00
_cell.angle_beta   90.00
_cell.angle_gamma   90.00
#
_symmetry.space_group_name_H-M   'P 1'
#
loop_
_entity.id
_entity.type
_entity.pdbx_description
1 polymer ?
#
loop_
_entity_poly.entity_id
_entity_poly.type
_entity_poly.pdbx_seq_one_letter_code
_entity_poly.pdbx_strand_id
1 'polypeptide(L)'
;MLEKFDLWLGKTLFVPPIIKLCQLTRQTQFAVSRLFWFIAALDGFYHADTLFSSVLWGGMSVLMMITASQRADHPTTSFMFLRLLGVAFLALDLVKGAVTGEWAGTEFWLLVLIAEYASTIRTVPPRETTKVAAKAAVRS
;
A
#
# COMPACT_ATOMS: atom_id res chain seq x y z
N MET A 1 6.74 19.17 8.37
CA MET A 1 6.55 18.17 9.44
C MET A 1 5.83 16.91 8.97
N LEU A 2 4.67 17.05 8.38
CA LEU A 2 3.86 15.92 7.88
C LEU A 2 4.58 15.09 6.81
N GLU A 3 5.29 15.73 5.91
CA GLU A 3 6.08 15.06 4.88
C GLU A 3 7.20 14.19 5.48
N LYS A 4 7.91 14.71 6.48
CA LYS A 4 8.96 13.96 7.20
C LYS A 4 8.38 12.77 7.95
N PHE A 5 7.19 12.93 8.53
CA PHE A 5 6.48 11.85 9.21
C PHE A 5 6.03 10.76 8.22
N ASP A 6 5.45 11.15 7.10
CA ASP A 6 5.04 10.23 6.04
C ASP A 6 6.22 9.44 5.48
N LEU A 7 7.34 10.10 5.19
CA LEU A 7 8.58 9.46 4.73
C LEU A 7 9.18 8.51 5.76
N TRP A 8 9.19 8.91 7.03
CA TRP A 8 9.69 8.07 8.11
C TRP A 8 8.82 6.82 8.29
N LEU A 9 7.50 7.00 8.33
CA LEU A 9 6.53 5.91 8.48
C LEU A 9 6.64 4.92 7.31
N GLY A 10 6.70 5.44 6.09
CA GLY A 10 6.90 4.64 4.89
C GLY A 10 8.18 3.81 4.96
N LYS A 11 9.32 4.45 5.21
CA LYS A 11 10.61 3.78 5.27
C LYS A 11 10.73 2.74 6.38
N THR A 12 10.08 2.98 7.51
CA THR A 12 10.22 2.14 8.71
C THR A 12 9.25 0.98 8.73
N LEU A 13 7.99 1.19 8.37
CA LEU A 13 6.92 0.21 8.55
C LEU A 13 6.46 -0.45 7.24
N PHE A 14 6.30 0.33 6.17
CA PHE A 14 5.65 -0.15 4.95
C PHE A 14 6.61 -0.59 3.86
N VAL A 15 7.63 0.19 3.57
CA VAL A 15 8.55 -0.08 2.46
C VAL A 15 9.34 -1.39 2.64
N PRO A 16 9.93 -1.71 3.79
CA PRO A 16 10.69 -2.95 3.96
C PRO A 16 9.88 -4.22 3.69
N PRO A 17 8.67 -4.42 4.27
CA PRO A 17 7.88 -5.62 3.99
C PRO A 17 7.38 -5.66 2.55
N ILE A 18 7.07 -4.53 1.92
CA ILE A 18 6.63 -4.47 0.52
C ILE A 18 7.77 -4.87 -0.41
N ILE A 19 8.97 -4.36 -0.20
CA ILE A 19 10.17 -4.75 -0.98
C ILE A 19 10.41 -6.25 -0.85
N LYS A 20 10.33 -6.77 0.36
CA LYS A 20 10.49 -8.21 0.62
C LYS A 20 9.44 -9.04 -0.10
N LEU A 21 8.19 -8.59 -0.10
CA LEU A 21 7.09 -9.23 -0.83
C LEU A 21 7.34 -9.21 -2.34
N CYS A 22 7.75 -8.07 -2.91
CA CYS A 22 8.11 -7.96 -4.32
C CYS A 22 9.24 -8.92 -4.71
N GLN A 23 10.26 -9.04 -3.87
CA GLN A 23 11.38 -9.95 -4.10
C GLN A 23 10.98 -11.43 -4.01
N LEU A 24 10.09 -11.80 -3.08
CA LEU A 24 9.60 -13.16 -2.90
C LEU A 24 8.70 -13.59 -4.06
N THR A 25 7.79 -12.74 -4.46
CA THR A 25 6.80 -13.03 -5.51
C THR A 25 7.33 -12.78 -6.91
N ARG A 26 8.50 -12.14 -7.04
CA ARG A 26 9.06 -11.66 -8.32
C ARG A 26 8.13 -10.73 -9.09
N GLN A 27 7.26 -10.02 -8.37
CA GLN A 27 6.34 -9.05 -8.92
C GLN A 27 6.89 -7.63 -8.77
N THR A 28 6.41 -6.73 -9.62
CA THR A 28 6.74 -5.31 -9.50
C THR A 28 5.96 -4.67 -8.36
N GLN A 29 6.47 -3.56 -7.84
CA GLN A 29 5.76 -2.76 -6.83
C GLN A 29 4.37 -2.28 -7.33
N PHE A 30 4.23 -2.06 -8.64
CA PHE A 30 2.95 -1.69 -9.24
C PHE A 30 1.94 -2.84 -9.23
N ALA A 31 2.40 -4.06 -9.49
CA ALA A 31 1.57 -5.26 -9.38
C ALA A 31 1.11 -5.48 -7.95
N VAL A 32 1.99 -5.30 -6.96
CA VAL A 32 1.66 -5.36 -5.54
C VAL A 32 0.66 -4.28 -5.16
N SER A 33 0.86 -3.03 -5.59
CA SER A 33 -0.07 -1.94 -5.36
C SER A 33 -1.46 -2.23 -5.92
N ARG A 34 -1.53 -2.72 -7.16
CA ARG A 34 -2.81 -3.08 -7.80
C ARG A 34 -3.51 -4.23 -7.09
N LEU A 35 -2.75 -5.25 -6.66
CA LEU A 35 -3.32 -6.37 -5.92
C LEU A 35 -3.94 -5.91 -4.61
N PHE A 36 -3.23 -5.09 -3.83
CA PHE A 36 -3.76 -4.58 -2.56
C PHE A 36 -4.94 -3.63 -2.76
N TRP A 37 -4.95 -2.81 -3.82
CA TRP A 37 -6.12 -2.01 -4.18
C TRP A 37 -7.31 -2.88 -4.58
N PHE A 38 -7.08 -3.98 -5.29
CA PHE A 38 -8.11 -4.94 -5.65
C PHE A 38 -8.72 -5.61 -4.40
N ILE A 39 -7.87 -6.07 -3.48
CA ILE A 39 -8.32 -6.65 -2.22
C ILE A 39 -9.08 -5.62 -1.38
N ALA A 40 -8.60 -4.38 -1.31
CA ALA A 40 -9.30 -3.28 -0.64
C ALA A 40 -10.67 -2.98 -1.27
N ALA A 41 -10.78 -3.05 -2.59
CA ALA A 41 -12.06 -2.91 -3.29
C ALA A 41 -13.05 -4.01 -2.90
N LEU A 42 -12.60 -5.27 -2.87
CA LEU A 42 -13.43 -6.40 -2.43
C LEU A 42 -13.88 -6.23 -0.98
N ASP A 43 -12.96 -5.83 -0.10
CA ASP A 43 -13.27 -5.56 1.30
C ASP A 43 -14.27 -4.42 1.46
N GLY A 44 -14.08 -3.31 0.74
CA GLY A 44 -15.00 -2.17 0.73
C GLY A 44 -16.39 -2.52 0.21
N PHE A 45 -16.51 -3.43 -0.77
CA PHE A 45 -17.81 -3.91 -1.25
C PHE A 45 -18.46 -4.89 -0.26
N TYR A 46 -17.67 -5.77 0.34
CA TYR A 46 -18.20 -6.82 1.22
C TYR A 46 -18.65 -6.31 2.58
N HIS A 47 -17.90 -5.40 3.19
CA HIS A 47 -18.19 -4.89 4.53
C HIS A 47 -19.02 -3.58 4.55
N ALA A 48 -19.49 -3.12 3.41
CA ALA A 48 -20.28 -1.90 3.36
C ALA A 48 -21.71 -2.12 3.86
N ASP A 49 -22.11 -1.33 4.82
CA ASP A 49 -23.47 -1.38 5.40
C ASP A 49 -24.53 -0.75 4.48
N THR A 50 -24.11 0.14 3.58
CA THR A 50 -25.00 0.85 2.67
C THR A 50 -24.48 0.81 1.25
N LEU A 51 -25.39 0.89 0.27
CA LEU A 51 -25.04 0.99 -1.14
C LEU A 51 -24.11 2.19 -1.42
N PHE A 52 -24.36 3.31 -0.77
CA PHE A 52 -23.54 4.51 -0.90
C PHE A 52 -22.10 4.27 -0.42
N SER A 53 -21.94 3.65 0.75
CA SER A 53 -20.63 3.28 1.30
C SER A 53 -19.89 2.30 0.39
N SER A 54 -20.59 1.30 -0.14
CA SER A 54 -20.05 0.33 -1.08
C SER A 54 -19.52 1.00 -2.36
N VAL A 55 -20.31 1.86 -2.96
CA VAL A 55 -19.90 2.59 -4.18
C VAL A 55 -18.76 3.55 -3.89
N LEU A 56 -18.78 4.24 -2.75
CA LEU A 56 -17.75 5.20 -2.39
C LEU A 56 -16.40 4.50 -2.17
N TRP A 57 -16.33 3.55 -1.26
CA TRP A 57 -15.06 2.93 -0.86
C TRP A 57 -14.58 1.89 -1.88
N GLY A 58 -15.47 1.05 -2.36
CA GLY A 58 -15.14 0.07 -3.40
C GLY A 58 -14.81 0.73 -4.73
N GLY A 59 -15.62 1.69 -5.16
CA GLY A 59 -15.40 2.44 -6.40
C GLY A 59 -14.11 3.27 -6.36
N MET A 60 -13.83 3.94 -5.24
CA MET A 60 -12.57 4.65 -5.04
C MET A 60 -11.38 3.70 -5.16
N SER A 61 -11.45 2.54 -4.52
CA SER A 61 -10.37 1.55 -4.55
C SER A 61 -10.11 1.00 -5.95
N VAL A 62 -11.17 0.76 -6.74
CA VAL A 62 -11.05 0.37 -8.15
C VAL A 62 -10.39 1.46 -8.98
N LEU A 63 -10.80 2.72 -8.81
CA LEU A 63 -10.19 3.85 -9.49
C LEU A 63 -8.70 3.97 -9.16
N MET A 64 -8.35 3.83 -7.88
CA MET A 64 -6.96 3.88 -7.43
C MET A 64 -6.13 2.71 -7.97
N MET A 65 -6.73 1.52 -8.10
CA MET A 65 -6.10 0.37 -8.74
C MET A 65 -5.74 0.64 -10.21
N ILE A 66 -6.64 1.25 -10.97
CA ILE A 66 -6.40 1.59 -12.37
C ILE A 66 -5.28 2.62 -12.52
N THR A 67 -5.23 3.60 -11.63
CA THR A 67 -4.24 4.70 -11.68
C THR A 67 -2.93 4.38 -10.97
N ALA A 68 -2.80 3.24 -10.30
CA ALA A 68 -1.65 2.91 -9.45
C ALA A 68 -0.31 3.00 -10.20
N SER A 69 -0.23 2.48 -11.43
CA SER A 69 0.99 2.54 -12.24
C SER A 69 1.36 3.96 -12.68
N GLN A 70 0.37 4.76 -13.01
CA GLN A 70 0.59 6.15 -13.43
C GLN A 70 1.08 7.03 -12.28
N ARG A 71 0.60 6.77 -11.07
CA ARG A 71 0.97 7.54 -9.88
C ARG A 71 2.41 7.35 -9.43
N ALA A 72 2.99 6.21 -9.70
CA ALA A 72 4.38 5.94 -9.35
C ALA A 72 5.38 6.73 -10.22
N ASP A 73 5.02 7.04 -11.46
CA ASP A 73 5.84 7.84 -12.36
C ASP A 73 5.80 9.34 -11.98
N HIS A 74 4.72 9.77 -11.33
CA HIS A 74 4.50 11.16 -10.93
C HIS A 74 4.10 11.24 -9.46
N PRO A 75 5.05 11.12 -8.52
CA PRO A 75 4.75 11.26 -7.09
C PRO A 75 4.28 12.69 -6.80
N THR A 76 3.00 12.84 -6.54
CA THR A 76 2.38 14.12 -6.20
C THR A 76 2.07 14.21 -4.71
N THR A 77 2.07 15.43 -4.17
CA THR A 77 1.73 15.71 -2.77
C THR A 77 0.30 15.30 -2.39
N SER A 78 -0.60 15.22 -3.38
CA SER A 78 -1.99 14.81 -3.16
C SER A 78 -2.12 13.38 -2.62
N PHE A 79 -1.24 12.49 -3.01
CA PHE A 79 -1.24 11.11 -2.51
C PHE A 79 -0.67 10.99 -1.10
N MET A 80 0.19 11.89 -0.70
CA MET A 80 0.62 12.03 0.70
C MET A 80 -0.58 12.30 1.62
N PHE A 81 -1.51 13.15 1.19
CA PHE A 81 -2.72 13.42 1.96
C PHE A 81 -3.57 12.14 2.16
N LEU A 82 -3.73 11.32 1.14
CA LEU A 82 -4.44 10.04 1.25
C LEU A 82 -3.75 9.08 2.23
N ARG A 83 -2.42 9.00 2.20
CA ARG A 83 -1.66 8.19 3.16
C ARG A 83 -1.83 8.68 4.60
N LEU A 84 -1.73 9.98 4.82
CA LEU A 84 -1.92 10.58 6.15
C LEU A 84 -3.36 10.36 6.65
N LEU A 85 -4.33 10.52 5.78
CA LEU A 85 -5.74 10.23 6.09
C LEU A 85 -5.93 8.75 6.47
N GLY A 86 -5.35 7.84 5.69
CA GLY A 86 -5.38 6.40 5.97
C GLY A 86 -4.73 6.06 7.31
N VAL A 87 -3.60 6.67 7.64
CA VAL A 87 -2.94 6.50 8.95
C VAL A 87 -3.84 7.00 10.09
N ALA A 88 -4.49 8.14 9.92
CA ALA A 88 -5.40 8.69 10.92
C ALA A 88 -6.61 7.76 11.16
N PHE A 89 -7.24 7.28 10.10
CA PHE A 89 -8.35 6.33 10.22
C PHE A 89 -7.92 4.98 10.79
N LEU A 90 -6.76 4.46 10.37
CA LEU A 90 -6.22 3.23 10.94
C LEU A 90 -5.96 3.38 12.45
N ALA A 91 -5.39 4.50 12.87
CA ALA A 91 -5.16 4.78 14.29
C ALA A 91 -6.47 4.86 15.08
N LEU A 92 -7.51 5.51 14.53
CA LEU A 92 -8.83 5.58 15.13
C LEU A 92 -9.47 4.19 15.26
N ASP A 93 -9.38 3.36 14.22
CA ASP A 93 -9.92 2.00 14.23
C ASP A 93 -9.17 1.09 15.19
N LEU A 94 -7.85 1.25 15.32
CA LEU A 94 -7.04 0.54 16.32
C LEU A 94 -7.45 0.92 17.76
N VAL A 95 -7.65 2.22 18.03
CA VAL A 95 -8.13 2.69 19.33
C VAL A 95 -9.55 2.16 19.61
N LYS A 96 -10.44 2.26 18.62
CA LYS A 96 -11.79 1.72 18.73
C LYS A 96 -11.77 0.23 19.02
N GLY A 97 -10.99 -0.56 18.27
CA GLY A 97 -10.83 -1.99 18.47
C GLY A 97 -10.30 -2.36 19.85
N ALA A 98 -9.33 -1.60 20.39
CA ALA A 98 -8.78 -1.79 21.71
C ALA A 98 -9.80 -1.52 22.84
N VAL A 99 -10.70 -0.55 22.63
CA VAL A 99 -11.71 -0.15 23.63
C VAL A 99 -12.99 -1.01 23.53
N THR A 100 -13.47 -1.29 22.31
CA THR A 100 -14.77 -1.95 22.07
C THR A 100 -14.64 -3.44 21.69
N GLY A 101 -13.46 -3.89 21.30
CA GLY A 101 -13.25 -5.23 20.74
C GLY A 101 -13.69 -5.39 19.27
N GLU A 102 -14.18 -4.32 18.63
CA GLU A 102 -14.60 -4.32 17.22
C GLU A 102 -13.46 -3.86 16.31
N TRP A 103 -12.92 -4.77 15.53
CA TRP A 103 -11.78 -4.53 14.62
C TRP A 103 -12.20 -4.27 13.16
N ALA A 104 -13.49 -4.07 12.92
CA ALA A 104 -14.02 -3.77 11.59
C ALA A 104 -13.42 -2.45 11.04
N GLY A 105 -13.00 -2.46 9.78
CA GLY A 105 -12.40 -1.31 9.11
C GLY A 105 -10.87 -1.24 9.16
N THR A 106 -10.26 -1.80 10.19
CA THR A 106 -8.79 -1.82 10.33
C THR A 106 -8.09 -2.46 9.13
N GLU A 107 -8.63 -3.56 8.63
CA GLU A 107 -8.10 -4.29 7.47
C GLU A 107 -8.13 -3.43 6.20
N PHE A 108 -9.24 -2.75 5.94
CA PHE A 108 -9.40 -1.88 4.77
C PHE A 108 -8.32 -0.79 4.71
N TRP A 109 -8.14 -0.04 5.80
CA TRP A 109 -7.15 1.03 5.84
C TRP A 109 -5.72 0.52 5.76
N LEU A 110 -5.45 -0.65 6.34
CA LEU A 110 -4.14 -1.29 6.22
C LEU A 110 -3.85 -1.67 4.75
N LEU A 111 -4.81 -2.26 4.05
CA LEU A 111 -4.69 -2.60 2.64
C LEU A 111 -4.46 -1.36 1.76
N VAL A 112 -5.21 -0.28 2.01
CA VAL A 112 -5.05 1.00 1.33
C VAL A 112 -3.65 1.58 1.54
N LEU A 113 -3.14 1.56 2.77
CA LEU A 113 -1.80 2.07 3.09
C LEU A 113 -0.71 1.24 2.43
N ILE A 114 -0.81 -0.07 2.45
CA ILE A 114 0.16 -0.95 1.76
C ILE A 114 0.15 -0.65 0.26
N ALA A 115 -1.01 -0.53 -0.35
CA ALA A 115 -1.15 -0.20 -1.77
C ALA A 115 -0.53 1.16 -2.12
N GLU A 116 -0.81 2.19 -1.31
CA GLU A 116 -0.28 3.54 -1.54
C GLU A 116 1.24 3.62 -1.33
N TYR A 117 1.77 3.01 -0.28
CA TYR A 117 3.23 3.00 -0.08
C TYR A 117 3.96 2.15 -1.12
N ALA A 118 3.35 1.07 -1.62
CA ALA A 118 3.91 0.31 -2.74
C ALA A 118 4.07 1.18 -3.99
N SER A 119 3.11 2.05 -4.28
CA SER A 119 3.17 2.96 -5.42
C SER A 119 4.23 4.07 -5.29
N THR A 120 4.76 4.32 -4.10
CA THR A 120 5.86 5.29 -3.88
C THR A 120 7.24 4.72 -4.17
N ILE A 121 7.37 3.41 -4.26
CA ILE A 121 8.65 2.74 -4.50
C ILE A 121 8.97 2.84 -6.00
N ARG A 122 10.05 3.53 -6.35
CA ARG A 122 10.45 3.71 -7.75
C ARG A 122 11.12 2.48 -8.33
N THR A 123 12.03 1.88 -7.55
CA THR A 123 12.78 0.70 -7.96
C THR A 123 12.87 -0.30 -6.83
N VAL A 124 12.59 -1.57 -7.12
CA VAL A 124 12.76 -2.65 -6.15
C VAL A 124 14.22 -3.14 -6.23
N PRO A 125 14.96 -3.14 -5.11
CA PRO A 125 16.33 -3.65 -5.12
C PRO A 125 16.36 -5.12 -5.56
N PRO A 126 17.32 -5.53 -6.42
CA PRO A 126 17.43 -6.93 -6.81
C PRO A 126 17.77 -7.81 -5.61
N ARG A 127 17.31 -9.06 -5.62
CA ARG A 127 17.68 -10.06 -4.61
C ARG A 127 19.21 -10.21 -4.54
N GLU A 128 19.74 -10.47 -3.36
CA GLU A 128 21.17 -10.73 -3.15
C GLU A 128 21.67 -11.91 -4.00
N THR A 129 20.86 -12.93 -4.17
CA THR A 129 21.15 -14.06 -5.06
C THR A 129 21.36 -13.64 -6.51
N THR A 130 20.63 -12.64 -6.98
CA THR A 130 20.78 -12.09 -8.33
C THR A 130 22.08 -11.27 -8.44
N LYS A 131 22.48 -10.58 -7.37
CA LYS A 131 23.75 -9.85 -7.31
C LYS A 131 24.96 -10.80 -7.38
N VAL A 132 24.88 -11.92 -6.68
CA VAL A 132 25.93 -12.95 -6.70
C VAL A 132 26.03 -13.57 -8.09
N ALA A 133 24.90 -13.93 -8.72
CA ALA A 133 24.88 -14.47 -10.07
C ALA A 133 25.41 -13.47 -11.12
N ALA A 134 25.02 -12.20 -11.05
CA ALA A 134 25.51 -11.15 -11.93
C ALA A 134 27.02 -10.92 -11.74
N LYS A 135 27.52 -10.96 -10.50
CA LYS A 135 28.94 -10.82 -10.19
C LYS A 135 29.78 -12.03 -10.68
N ALA A 136 29.20 -13.23 -10.63
CA ALA A 136 29.83 -14.43 -11.17
C ALA A 136 29.89 -14.40 -12.72
N ALA A 137 28.83 -13.92 -13.38
CA ALA A 137 28.76 -13.77 -14.84
C ALA A 137 29.76 -12.74 -15.38
N VAL A 138 30.06 -11.67 -14.66
CA VAL A 138 31.05 -10.65 -15.04
C VAL A 138 32.48 -11.18 -14.89
N ARG A 139 32.75 -12.18 -14.04
CA ARG A 139 34.08 -12.78 -13.82
C ARG A 139 34.40 -13.91 -14.79
N SER A 140 33.42 -14.42 -15.46
CA SER A 140 33.58 -15.41 -16.52
C SER A 140 33.69 -14.73 -17.90
#